data_431c30adf45ab6bce681c1df133ff308
#
_entry.id   431c30adf45ab6bce681c1df133ff308
#
_cell.length_a   1.000
_cell.length_b   1.000
_cell.length_c   1.000
_cell.angle_alpha   90.00
_cell.angle_beta   90.00
_cell.angle_gamma   90.00
#
_symmetry.space_group_name_H-M   'P 1'
#
loop_
_entity.id
_entity.type
_entity.pdbx_description
1 polymer ?
#
loop_
_entity_poly.entity_id
_entity_poly.type
_entity_poly.pdbx_seq_one_letter_code
_entity_poly.pdbx_strand_id
1 'polypeptide(L)'
;DEYLEVMEAHTNSSNNTLFADAEGNIAYLHSNFVPERDTRFDYANPVDGSNPETDWDGVHDIDESPNSINPSTGFAFCSNNWPYSASGAASPSEADYPAYMDRGSENARGVHALRLLPGKTDFTLDGLVEAAYSTQLADFDAMPAGEAKDRLAPAIEVLRGWDRRWDVASIPTSVAIYWATELRGSDGSRVEALAAALDALEEDFGSWRTPWGEINRFQRVNGDIVQPFNDDLSSTSVGFPSARWGSLASFGARQYPQTKRWYGTSGNSFVAVVEFGGPGELRARAVTAGGLNSDPDSPHFNDQAERYATGDLRDVRFYREDVEANKVRVYSPGASR
;
A
#
# COMPACT_ATOMS: atom_id res chain seq x y z
N ASP A 1 -3.60 -26.15 10.51
CA ASP A 1 -4.82 -26.51 11.32
C ASP A 1 -4.89 -25.63 12.58
N GLU A 2 -3.88 -25.56 13.45
CA GLU A 2 -3.91 -24.72 14.68
C GLU A 2 -4.29 -23.25 14.43
N TYR A 3 -3.79 -22.66 13.34
CA TYR A 3 -4.10 -21.28 13.02
C TYR A 3 -5.58 -21.09 12.67
N LEU A 4 -6.16 -22.02 11.93
CA LEU A 4 -7.60 -22.00 11.59
C LEU A 4 -8.47 -22.15 12.83
N GLU A 5 -8.10 -23.05 13.77
CA GLU A 5 -8.80 -23.19 15.05
C GLU A 5 -8.78 -21.89 15.87
N VAL A 6 -7.69 -21.14 15.82
CA VAL A 6 -7.63 -19.81 16.48
C VAL A 6 -8.52 -18.79 15.76
N MET A 7 -8.62 -18.86 14.44
CA MET A 7 -9.50 -17.98 13.66
C MET A 7 -10.99 -18.23 13.95
N GLU A 8 -11.41 -19.46 14.26
CA GLU A 8 -12.79 -19.79 14.69
C GLU A 8 -13.24 -19.04 15.96
N ALA A 9 -12.31 -18.52 16.72
CA ALA A 9 -12.64 -17.69 17.88
C ALA A 9 -13.19 -16.29 17.50
N HIS A 10 -13.22 -15.92 16.22
CA HIS A 10 -13.74 -14.65 15.66
C HIS A 10 -13.18 -13.39 16.37
N THR A 11 -11.90 -13.43 16.77
CA THR A 11 -11.28 -12.33 17.52
C THR A 11 -10.66 -11.26 16.63
N ASN A 12 -10.50 -11.54 15.33
CA ASN A 12 -9.99 -10.61 14.32
C ASN A 12 -11.14 -10.15 13.41
N SER A 13 -11.81 -9.07 13.77
CA SER A 13 -13.13 -8.73 13.26
C SER A 13 -13.20 -8.30 11.80
N SER A 14 -12.20 -7.60 11.25
CA SER A 14 -12.38 -6.93 9.95
C SER A 14 -11.18 -6.99 9.02
N ASN A 15 -10.09 -7.61 9.43
CA ASN A 15 -8.87 -7.68 8.63
C ASN A 15 -8.77 -9.02 7.90
N ASN A 16 -8.44 -8.96 6.62
CA ASN A 16 -7.97 -10.14 5.90
C ASN A 16 -6.61 -10.56 6.43
N THR A 17 -6.36 -11.85 6.46
CA THR A 17 -5.10 -12.41 6.95
C THR A 17 -4.35 -13.09 5.81
N LEU A 18 -3.07 -12.77 5.67
CA LEU A 18 -2.13 -13.57 4.89
C LEU A 18 -1.29 -14.41 5.86
N PHE A 19 -1.20 -15.69 5.58
CA PHE A 19 -0.46 -16.66 6.37
C PHE A 19 0.62 -17.34 5.52
N ALA A 20 1.77 -17.59 6.11
CA ALA A 20 2.81 -18.46 5.57
C ALA A 20 3.58 -19.12 6.72
N ASP A 21 4.05 -20.35 6.52
CA ASP A 21 4.83 -21.10 7.50
C ASP A 21 6.08 -21.76 6.90
N ALA A 22 6.88 -22.38 7.75
CA ALA A 22 8.12 -23.05 7.36
C ALA A 22 7.90 -24.40 6.66
N GLU A 23 6.70 -24.96 6.72
CA GLU A 23 6.30 -26.16 5.99
C GLU A 23 5.90 -25.85 4.54
N GLY A 24 5.87 -24.56 4.17
CA GLY A 24 5.53 -24.09 2.83
C GLY A 24 4.02 -23.88 2.62
N ASN A 25 3.23 -23.86 3.69
CA ASN A 25 1.83 -23.50 3.60
C ASN A 25 1.68 -22.00 3.43
N ILE A 26 0.75 -21.61 2.58
CA ILE A 26 0.33 -20.21 2.38
C ILE A 26 -1.19 -20.12 2.39
N ALA A 27 -1.74 -19.01 2.90
CA ALA A 27 -3.17 -18.78 2.84
C ALA A 27 -3.51 -17.30 2.74
N TYR A 28 -4.62 -17.03 2.05
CA TYR A 28 -5.44 -15.84 2.22
C TYR A 28 -6.69 -16.25 2.99
N LEU A 29 -6.93 -15.63 4.11
CA LEU A 29 -8.15 -15.82 4.91
C LEU A 29 -8.90 -14.50 4.92
N HIS A 30 -10.16 -14.56 4.50
CA HIS A 30 -11.05 -13.41 4.50
C HIS A 30 -11.36 -12.99 5.94
N SER A 31 -11.92 -11.78 6.10
CA SER A 31 -12.39 -11.31 7.40
C SER A 31 -13.24 -12.36 8.09
N ASN A 32 -12.89 -12.72 9.31
CA ASN A 32 -13.57 -13.79 10.05
C ASN A 32 -14.72 -13.29 10.95
N PHE A 33 -15.21 -12.08 10.70
CA PHE A 33 -16.35 -11.50 11.40
C PHE A 33 -17.36 -10.93 10.41
N VAL A 34 -17.90 -11.80 9.57
CA VAL A 34 -18.95 -11.44 8.60
C VAL A 34 -20.30 -11.87 9.15
N PRO A 35 -21.22 -10.94 9.41
CA PRO A 35 -22.57 -11.30 9.87
C PRO A 35 -23.31 -12.13 8.84
N GLU A 36 -23.94 -13.22 9.29
CA GLU A 36 -24.88 -13.98 8.48
C GLU A 36 -26.16 -13.17 8.30
N ARG A 37 -26.58 -12.97 7.06
CA ARG A 37 -27.71 -12.11 6.70
C ARG A 37 -28.65 -12.80 5.74
N ASP A 38 -29.93 -12.48 5.86
CA ASP A 38 -30.95 -12.99 4.95
C ASP A 38 -30.74 -12.42 3.53
N THR A 39 -30.46 -13.30 2.58
CA THR A 39 -30.17 -12.93 1.17
C THR A 39 -31.38 -12.38 0.41
N ARG A 40 -32.58 -12.40 1.00
CA ARG A 40 -33.76 -11.72 0.43
C ARG A 40 -33.66 -10.22 0.43
N PHE A 41 -32.79 -9.65 1.28
CA PHE A 41 -32.60 -8.20 1.39
C PHE A 41 -31.31 -7.76 0.70
N ASP A 42 -31.35 -6.58 0.10
CA ASP A 42 -30.18 -5.96 -0.49
C ASP A 42 -29.47 -5.04 0.52
N TYR A 43 -28.50 -5.57 1.24
CA TYR A 43 -27.69 -4.81 2.22
C TYR A 43 -26.68 -3.86 1.59
N ALA A 44 -26.66 -3.66 0.27
CA ALA A 44 -25.94 -2.54 -0.36
C ALA A 44 -26.69 -1.21 -0.15
N ASN A 45 -27.97 -1.31 0.17
CA ASN A 45 -28.86 -0.20 0.45
C ASN A 45 -29.31 -0.24 1.91
N PRO A 46 -29.80 0.87 2.48
CA PRO A 46 -30.43 0.87 3.79
C PRO A 46 -31.64 -0.07 3.80
N VAL A 47 -31.70 -0.96 4.80
CA VAL A 47 -32.84 -1.84 5.05
C VAL A 47 -33.67 -1.30 6.22
N ASP A 48 -34.93 -1.76 6.34
CA ASP A 48 -35.82 -1.39 7.44
C ASP A 48 -35.37 -2.09 8.74
N GLY A 49 -34.64 -1.39 9.59
CA GLY A 49 -34.15 -1.91 10.87
C GLY A 49 -35.25 -2.13 11.93
N SER A 50 -36.53 -1.83 11.64
CA SER A 50 -37.66 -2.21 12.49
C SER A 50 -38.21 -3.60 12.15
N ASN A 51 -37.78 -4.19 11.03
CA ASN A 51 -38.12 -5.53 10.63
C ASN A 51 -37.10 -6.52 11.21
N PRO A 52 -37.49 -7.44 12.15
CA PRO A 52 -36.56 -8.39 12.75
C PRO A 52 -35.91 -9.37 11.74
N GLU A 53 -36.50 -9.57 10.56
CA GLU A 53 -35.91 -10.40 9.51
C GLU A 53 -34.64 -9.74 8.87
N THR A 54 -34.36 -8.48 9.15
CA THR A 54 -33.13 -7.82 8.72
C THR A 54 -31.99 -7.88 9.74
N ASP A 55 -32.23 -8.46 10.91
CA ASP A 55 -31.20 -8.72 11.93
C ASP A 55 -30.25 -9.82 11.46
N TRP A 56 -29.09 -9.89 12.11
CA TRP A 56 -28.12 -10.96 11.87
C TRP A 56 -28.56 -12.26 12.52
N ASP A 57 -28.30 -13.38 11.85
CA ASP A 57 -28.53 -14.72 12.41
C ASP A 57 -27.21 -15.37 12.87
N GLY A 58 -26.28 -14.58 13.37
CA GLY A 58 -24.96 -15.01 13.80
C GLY A 58 -23.84 -14.42 12.96
N VAL A 59 -22.74 -15.15 12.90
CA VAL A 59 -21.52 -14.81 12.15
C VAL A 59 -21.12 -16.07 11.38
N HIS A 60 -20.75 -15.90 10.14
CA HIS A 60 -20.26 -16.99 9.29
C HIS A 60 -19.07 -17.72 9.92
N ASP A 61 -19.06 -19.03 9.85
CA ASP A 61 -17.89 -19.83 10.16
C ASP A 61 -16.76 -19.54 9.15
N ILE A 62 -15.52 -19.84 9.54
CA ILE A 62 -14.37 -19.47 8.71
C ILE A 62 -14.36 -20.18 7.36
N ASP A 63 -14.84 -21.41 7.28
CA ASP A 63 -14.91 -22.20 6.06
C ASP A 63 -16.03 -21.76 5.10
N GLU A 64 -16.99 -20.96 5.57
CA GLU A 64 -18.02 -20.31 4.76
C GLU A 64 -17.54 -19.01 4.10
N SER A 65 -16.34 -18.56 4.46
CA SER A 65 -15.73 -17.34 3.93
C SER A 65 -14.87 -17.61 2.69
N PRO A 66 -14.70 -16.65 1.78
CA PRO A 66 -13.93 -16.83 0.55
C PRO A 66 -12.42 -16.88 0.82
N ASN A 67 -11.99 -17.98 1.40
CA ASN A 67 -10.60 -18.28 1.73
C ASN A 67 -9.86 -18.94 0.57
N SER A 68 -8.54 -18.84 0.58
CA SER A 68 -7.67 -19.54 -0.37
C SER A 68 -6.50 -20.14 0.40
N ILE A 69 -6.50 -21.46 0.59
CA ILE A 69 -5.48 -22.20 1.33
C ILE A 69 -4.67 -23.04 0.35
N ASN A 70 -3.36 -22.91 0.37
CA ASN A 70 -2.43 -23.60 -0.52
C ASN A 70 -2.86 -23.53 -2.00
N PRO A 71 -3.14 -22.33 -2.55
CA PRO A 71 -3.65 -22.20 -3.90
C PRO A 71 -2.66 -22.76 -4.92
N SER A 72 -3.19 -23.44 -5.95
CA SER A 72 -2.37 -24.07 -7.01
C SER A 72 -1.51 -23.08 -7.80
N THR A 73 -1.80 -21.80 -7.72
CA THR A 73 -0.98 -20.73 -8.30
C THR A 73 0.31 -20.44 -7.53
N GLY A 74 0.44 -20.94 -6.29
CA GLY A 74 1.62 -20.78 -5.46
C GLY A 74 1.79 -19.40 -4.84
N PHE A 75 0.78 -18.54 -4.89
CA PHE A 75 0.79 -17.24 -4.24
C PHE A 75 -0.58 -16.85 -3.69
N ALA A 76 -0.55 -16.00 -2.67
CA ALA A 76 -1.70 -15.28 -2.15
C ALA A 76 -1.31 -13.82 -1.85
N PHE A 77 -2.22 -12.87 -2.07
CA PHE A 77 -1.96 -11.47 -1.77
C PHE A 77 -3.21 -10.76 -1.25
N CYS A 78 -2.99 -9.66 -0.53
CA CYS A 78 -4.04 -8.74 -0.12
C CYS A 78 -3.55 -7.30 -0.27
N SER A 79 -4.24 -6.52 -1.08
CA SER A 79 -4.02 -5.08 -1.27
C SER A 79 -5.22 -4.25 -0.82
N ASN A 80 -5.92 -4.69 0.23
CA ASN A 80 -7.24 -4.19 0.63
C ASN A 80 -8.26 -4.29 -0.52
N ASN A 81 -8.15 -5.35 -1.28
CA ASN A 81 -9.00 -5.71 -2.40
C ASN A 81 -9.94 -6.84 -2.01
N TRP A 82 -10.85 -7.16 -2.90
CA TRP A 82 -11.79 -8.26 -2.70
C TRP A 82 -11.10 -9.64 -2.77
N PRO A 83 -11.71 -10.70 -2.20
CA PRO A 83 -11.09 -12.02 -2.10
C PRO A 83 -10.96 -12.77 -3.43
N TYR A 84 -11.80 -12.42 -4.42
CA TYR A 84 -11.98 -13.19 -5.66
C TYR A 84 -10.85 -13.02 -6.69
N SER A 85 -9.78 -12.37 -6.31
CA SER A 85 -8.52 -12.27 -7.08
C SER A 85 -7.28 -12.59 -6.24
N ALA A 86 -7.44 -12.85 -4.93
CA ALA A 86 -6.36 -12.97 -3.95
C ALA A 86 -5.31 -14.05 -4.26
N SER A 87 -5.63 -15.01 -5.12
CA SER A 87 -4.74 -16.10 -5.57
C SER A 87 -4.76 -16.28 -7.09
N GLY A 88 -5.07 -15.23 -7.83
CA GLY A 88 -5.17 -15.27 -9.29
C GLY A 88 -6.21 -16.29 -9.78
N ALA A 89 -5.83 -17.20 -10.68
CA ALA A 89 -6.73 -18.20 -11.24
C ALA A 89 -7.22 -19.26 -10.22
N ALA A 90 -6.61 -19.34 -9.03
CA ALA A 90 -7.01 -20.22 -7.95
C ALA A 90 -7.80 -19.50 -6.85
N SER A 91 -8.24 -18.27 -7.11
CA SER A 91 -9.11 -17.54 -6.17
C SER A 91 -10.49 -18.17 -6.07
N PRO A 92 -11.19 -17.99 -4.93
CA PRO A 92 -12.60 -18.32 -4.82
C PRO A 92 -13.43 -17.63 -5.90
N SER A 93 -14.59 -18.20 -6.25
CA SER A 93 -15.52 -17.60 -7.19
C SER A 93 -16.55 -16.75 -6.42
N GLU A 94 -16.76 -15.50 -6.82
CA GLU A 94 -17.77 -14.62 -6.24
C GLU A 94 -19.17 -15.25 -6.26
N ALA A 95 -19.47 -16.05 -7.29
CA ALA A 95 -20.78 -16.69 -7.46
C ALA A 95 -21.09 -17.75 -6.40
N ASP A 96 -20.09 -18.22 -5.66
CA ASP A 96 -20.23 -19.26 -4.64
C ASP A 96 -20.60 -18.69 -3.26
N TYR A 97 -20.62 -17.35 -3.10
CA TYR A 97 -20.83 -16.67 -1.84
C TYR A 97 -22.00 -15.69 -1.87
N PRO A 98 -22.66 -15.43 -0.73
CA PRO A 98 -23.69 -14.41 -0.65
C PRO A 98 -23.19 -13.04 -1.11
N ALA A 99 -24.00 -12.28 -1.84
CA ALA A 99 -23.61 -10.96 -2.38
C ALA A 99 -23.20 -9.92 -1.31
N TYR A 100 -23.54 -10.14 -0.05
CA TYR A 100 -23.12 -9.28 1.06
C TYR A 100 -21.76 -9.66 1.64
N MET A 101 -21.18 -10.82 1.29
CA MET A 101 -19.91 -11.31 1.83
C MET A 101 -18.76 -10.35 1.53
N ASP A 102 -18.61 -10.00 0.27
CA ASP A 102 -17.74 -8.91 -0.18
C ASP A 102 -18.32 -8.29 -1.45
N ARG A 103 -18.18 -6.98 -1.59
CA ARG A 103 -18.67 -6.23 -2.75
C ARG A 103 -17.56 -5.29 -3.23
N GLY A 104 -17.39 -5.25 -4.51
CA GLY A 104 -16.43 -4.33 -5.08
C GLY A 104 -15.84 -4.83 -6.37
N SER A 105 -14.61 -4.45 -6.58
CA SER A 105 -13.81 -4.86 -7.73
C SER A 105 -12.33 -4.81 -7.36
N GLU A 106 -11.51 -5.36 -8.23
CA GLU A 106 -10.07 -5.26 -8.06
C GLU A 106 -9.61 -3.80 -8.11
N ASN A 107 -8.72 -3.43 -7.22
CA ASN A 107 -8.12 -2.10 -7.21
C ASN A 107 -6.79 -2.07 -7.99
N ALA A 108 -6.27 -0.87 -8.26
CA ALA A 108 -5.06 -0.69 -9.07
C ALA A 108 -3.82 -1.40 -8.51
N ARG A 109 -3.71 -1.56 -7.18
CA ARG A 109 -2.62 -2.34 -6.56
C ARG A 109 -2.79 -3.83 -6.80
N GLY A 110 -4.00 -4.35 -6.70
CA GLY A 110 -4.28 -5.75 -7.00
C GLY A 110 -4.04 -6.08 -8.47
N VAL A 111 -4.44 -5.21 -9.39
CA VAL A 111 -4.07 -5.32 -10.80
C VAL A 111 -2.55 -5.36 -10.97
N HIS A 112 -1.82 -4.53 -10.24
CA HIS A 112 -0.36 -4.53 -10.26
C HIS A 112 0.22 -5.84 -9.69
N ALA A 113 -0.28 -6.31 -8.54
CA ALA A 113 0.15 -7.58 -7.95
C ALA A 113 -0.09 -8.77 -8.90
N LEU A 114 -1.24 -8.82 -9.57
CA LEU A 114 -1.57 -9.84 -10.58
C LEU A 114 -0.70 -9.79 -11.85
N ARG A 115 0.06 -8.73 -12.06
CA ARG A 115 1.09 -8.67 -13.13
C ARG A 115 2.45 -9.16 -12.66
N LEU A 116 2.73 -9.09 -11.36
CA LEU A 116 4.03 -9.42 -10.80
C LEU A 116 4.12 -10.86 -10.30
N LEU A 117 3.07 -11.38 -9.68
CA LEU A 117 3.10 -12.65 -8.94
C LEU A 117 2.93 -13.90 -9.82
N PRO A 118 2.00 -13.94 -10.82
CA PRO A 118 1.76 -15.15 -11.58
C PRO A 118 3.00 -15.72 -12.27
N GLY A 119 3.20 -17.02 -12.12
CA GLY A 119 4.31 -17.75 -12.75
C GLY A 119 5.69 -17.57 -12.09
N LYS A 120 5.77 -16.79 -11.01
CA LYS A 120 6.99 -16.68 -10.21
C LYS A 120 6.94 -17.64 -9.02
N THR A 121 7.91 -18.52 -8.93
CA THR A 121 8.02 -19.56 -7.89
C THR A 121 9.34 -19.52 -7.14
N ASP A 122 10.21 -18.56 -7.44
CA ASP A 122 11.60 -18.46 -7.00
C ASP A 122 11.93 -17.11 -6.36
N PHE A 123 10.96 -16.51 -5.68
CA PHE A 123 11.21 -15.27 -4.96
C PHE A 123 12.29 -15.46 -3.89
N THR A 124 13.33 -14.64 -4.00
CA THR A 124 14.30 -14.41 -2.94
C THR A 124 13.86 -13.22 -2.08
N LEU A 125 14.51 -12.99 -0.94
CA LEU A 125 14.28 -11.77 -0.15
C LEU A 125 14.44 -10.50 -1.00
N ASP A 126 15.50 -10.42 -1.79
CA ASP A 126 15.76 -9.26 -2.66
C ASP A 126 14.68 -9.14 -3.74
N GLY A 127 14.31 -10.24 -4.39
CA GLY A 127 13.25 -10.25 -5.41
C GLY A 127 11.88 -9.85 -4.86
N LEU A 128 11.58 -10.16 -3.60
CA LEU A 128 10.34 -9.75 -2.96
C LEU A 128 10.36 -8.26 -2.58
N VAL A 129 11.52 -7.73 -2.16
CA VAL A 129 11.71 -6.28 -1.98
C VAL A 129 11.52 -5.54 -3.30
N GLU A 130 12.15 -6.00 -4.38
CA GLU A 130 11.99 -5.42 -5.72
C GLU A 130 10.53 -5.43 -6.17
N ALA A 131 9.79 -6.50 -5.91
CA ALA A 131 8.37 -6.57 -6.22
C ALA A 131 7.55 -5.56 -5.40
N ALA A 132 7.80 -5.44 -4.10
CA ALA A 132 7.11 -4.48 -3.22
C ALA A 132 7.37 -3.03 -3.63
N TYR A 133 8.55 -2.72 -4.12
CA TYR A 133 8.95 -1.40 -4.63
C TYR A 133 8.85 -1.27 -6.15
N SER A 134 8.08 -2.15 -6.80
CA SER A 134 7.84 -2.05 -8.25
C SER A 134 7.31 -0.67 -8.63
N THR A 135 7.94 -0.08 -9.64
CA THR A 135 7.71 1.32 -10.02
C THR A 135 6.49 1.54 -10.91
N GLN A 136 5.79 0.49 -11.33
CA GLN A 136 4.64 0.61 -12.21
C GLN A 136 3.44 1.27 -11.51
N LEU A 137 2.71 2.10 -12.26
CA LEU A 137 1.49 2.77 -11.82
C LEU A 137 0.32 2.28 -12.68
N ALA A 138 -0.32 1.20 -12.26
CA ALA A 138 -1.33 0.49 -13.03
C ALA A 138 -2.60 1.31 -13.32
N ASP A 139 -2.93 2.29 -12.48
CA ASP A 139 -4.09 3.17 -12.67
C ASP A 139 -3.97 4.03 -13.94
N PHE A 140 -2.75 4.34 -14.38
CA PHE A 140 -2.50 5.15 -15.57
C PHE A 140 -2.57 4.39 -16.90
N ASP A 141 -2.69 3.06 -16.87
CA ASP A 141 -2.78 2.26 -18.10
C ASP A 141 -4.06 2.54 -18.92
N ALA A 142 -5.13 2.92 -18.24
CA ALA A 142 -6.43 3.20 -18.84
C ALA A 142 -6.61 4.67 -19.26
N MET A 143 -5.61 5.54 -19.08
CA MET A 143 -5.75 6.95 -19.42
C MET A 143 -5.63 7.19 -20.94
N PRO A 144 -6.68 7.68 -21.62
CA PRO A 144 -6.62 7.95 -23.04
C PRO A 144 -5.86 9.24 -23.34
N ALA A 145 -5.12 9.25 -24.44
CA ALA A 145 -4.50 10.45 -24.99
C ALA A 145 -5.55 11.40 -25.55
N GLY A 146 -5.57 12.65 -25.07
CA GLY A 146 -6.47 13.69 -25.58
C GLY A 146 -5.87 14.51 -26.73
N GLU A 147 -6.72 15.25 -27.47
CA GLU A 147 -6.28 16.21 -28.48
C GLU A 147 -5.64 17.45 -27.81
N ALA A 148 -4.54 17.93 -28.38
CA ALA A 148 -3.72 18.98 -27.79
C ALA A 148 -4.12 20.38 -28.28
N LYS A 149 -4.22 21.32 -27.31
CA LYS A 149 -4.02 22.74 -27.62
C LYS A 149 -2.53 23.04 -27.57
N ASP A 150 -2.02 24.00 -28.37
CA ASP A 150 -0.58 24.28 -28.54
C ASP A 150 0.21 24.41 -27.22
N ARG A 151 -0.38 25.03 -26.19
CA ARG A 151 0.22 25.17 -24.85
C ARG A 151 0.45 23.82 -24.14
N LEU A 152 -0.41 22.84 -24.36
CA LEU A 152 -0.39 21.54 -23.67
C LEU A 152 0.42 20.49 -24.44
N ALA A 153 0.73 20.74 -25.72
CA ALA A 153 1.43 19.79 -26.56
C ALA A 153 2.73 19.26 -25.94
N PRO A 154 3.61 20.09 -25.33
CA PRO A 154 4.85 19.57 -24.71
C PRO A 154 4.58 18.64 -23.51
N ALA A 155 3.54 18.90 -22.71
CA ALA A 155 3.19 18.05 -21.57
C ALA A 155 2.56 16.73 -22.03
N ILE A 156 1.73 16.79 -23.08
CA ILE A 156 1.14 15.60 -23.69
C ILE A 156 2.23 14.70 -24.29
N GLU A 157 3.24 15.27 -24.96
CA GLU A 157 4.37 14.48 -25.47
C GLU A 157 5.17 13.83 -24.32
N VAL A 158 5.38 14.53 -23.21
CA VAL A 158 6.01 13.97 -22.01
C VAL A 158 5.19 12.82 -21.45
N LEU A 159 3.85 12.94 -21.38
CA LEU A 159 2.96 11.86 -20.90
C LEU A 159 2.88 10.69 -21.89
N ARG A 160 2.92 10.94 -23.20
CA ARG A 160 2.94 9.88 -24.23
C ARG A 160 4.22 9.06 -24.20
N GLY A 161 5.35 9.69 -23.91
CA GLY A 161 6.66 9.03 -23.78
C GLY A 161 6.87 8.37 -22.44
N TRP A 162 5.94 8.50 -21.49
CA TRP A 162 6.08 7.98 -20.15
C TRP A 162 5.83 6.46 -20.10
N ASP A 163 6.73 5.74 -19.45
CA ASP A 163 6.65 4.30 -19.22
C ASP A 163 5.68 3.89 -18.10
N ARG A 164 4.97 4.86 -17.50
CA ARG A 164 4.05 4.72 -16.35
C ARG A 164 4.72 4.19 -15.09
N ARG A 165 6.00 4.49 -14.95
CA ARG A 165 6.78 4.18 -13.75
C ARG A 165 7.08 5.46 -12.99
N TRP A 166 7.03 5.35 -11.67
CA TRP A 166 7.48 6.45 -10.82
C TRP A 166 9.02 6.43 -10.70
N ASP A 167 9.58 7.60 -10.57
CA ASP A 167 10.97 7.83 -10.21
C ASP A 167 11.09 9.23 -9.58
N VAL A 168 12.02 9.43 -8.66
CA VAL A 168 12.25 10.76 -8.04
C VAL A 168 12.63 11.83 -9.06
N ALA A 169 13.28 11.47 -10.16
CA ALA A 169 13.63 12.38 -11.25
C ALA A 169 12.53 12.50 -12.32
N SER A 170 11.43 11.76 -12.21
CA SER A 170 10.39 11.67 -13.24
C SER A 170 9.52 12.91 -13.29
N ILE A 171 9.63 13.69 -14.37
CA ILE A 171 8.71 14.78 -14.70
C ILE A 171 7.33 14.26 -15.10
N PRO A 172 7.21 13.20 -15.97
CA PRO A 172 5.90 12.67 -16.33
C PRO A 172 5.09 12.19 -15.14
N THR A 173 5.72 11.64 -14.09
CA THR A 173 5.02 11.26 -12.85
C THR A 173 4.38 12.46 -12.17
N SER A 174 5.07 13.59 -12.07
CA SER A 174 4.53 14.83 -11.51
C SER A 174 3.29 15.29 -12.28
N VAL A 175 3.44 15.42 -13.59
CA VAL A 175 2.35 15.88 -14.49
C VAL A 175 1.15 14.94 -14.41
N ALA A 176 1.39 13.63 -14.45
CA ALA A 176 0.32 12.62 -14.42
C ALA A 176 -0.46 12.66 -13.09
N ILE A 177 0.22 12.73 -11.96
CA ILE A 177 -0.42 12.74 -10.64
C ILE A 177 -1.20 14.04 -10.42
N TYR A 178 -0.66 15.20 -10.79
CA TYR A 178 -1.39 16.46 -10.74
C TYR A 178 -2.62 16.40 -11.65
N TRP A 179 -2.45 16.00 -12.91
CA TRP A 179 -3.55 15.87 -13.85
C TRP A 179 -4.67 14.94 -13.35
N ALA A 180 -4.31 13.76 -12.86
CA ALA A 180 -5.29 12.81 -12.33
C ALA A 180 -5.97 13.33 -11.05
N THR A 181 -5.30 14.14 -10.24
CA THR A 181 -5.87 14.78 -9.06
C THR A 181 -6.89 15.84 -9.45
N GLU A 182 -6.55 16.71 -10.40
CA GLU A 182 -7.47 17.71 -10.94
C GLU A 182 -8.70 17.08 -11.63
N LEU A 183 -8.47 16.02 -12.42
CA LEU A 183 -9.54 15.33 -13.12
C LEU A 183 -10.55 14.69 -12.16
N ARG A 184 -10.11 14.17 -11.04
CA ARG A 184 -10.99 13.57 -10.00
C ARG A 184 -11.75 14.62 -9.18
N GLY A 185 -11.22 15.82 -9.08
CA GLY A 185 -11.82 16.94 -8.35
C GLY A 185 -12.85 17.75 -9.15
N SER A 186 -13.03 17.45 -10.44
CA SER A 186 -13.85 18.24 -11.33
C SER A 186 -14.70 17.37 -12.26
N ASP A 187 -15.88 17.88 -12.65
CA ASP A 187 -16.68 17.35 -13.76
C ASP A 187 -16.13 17.84 -15.14
N GLY A 188 -14.91 18.40 -15.13
CA GLY A 188 -14.28 19.08 -16.25
C GLY A 188 -13.73 18.17 -17.33
N SER A 189 -13.34 18.79 -18.44
CA SER A 189 -12.68 18.08 -19.53
C SER A 189 -11.24 17.68 -19.11
N ARG A 190 -10.75 16.59 -19.68
CA ARG A 190 -9.35 16.13 -19.48
C ARG A 190 -8.32 17.19 -19.86
N VAL A 191 -8.64 18.02 -20.85
CA VAL A 191 -7.80 19.11 -21.34
C VAL A 191 -7.73 20.24 -20.31
N GLU A 192 -8.86 20.60 -19.69
CA GLU A 192 -8.93 21.61 -18.64
C GLU A 192 -8.21 21.16 -17.38
N ALA A 193 -8.41 19.90 -16.97
CA ALA A 193 -7.70 19.32 -15.83
C ALA A 193 -6.16 19.29 -16.06
N LEU A 194 -5.69 19.00 -17.28
CA LEU A 194 -4.28 19.06 -17.59
C LEU A 194 -3.75 20.51 -17.55
N ALA A 195 -4.52 21.48 -18.08
CA ALA A 195 -4.14 22.88 -18.00
C ALA A 195 -4.01 23.34 -16.54
N ALA A 196 -4.98 23.02 -15.69
CA ALA A 196 -4.95 23.34 -14.26
C ALA A 196 -3.76 22.68 -13.54
N ALA A 197 -3.45 21.43 -13.86
CA ALA A 197 -2.30 20.71 -13.31
C ALA A 197 -0.97 21.40 -13.65
N LEU A 198 -0.81 21.87 -14.91
CA LEU A 198 0.41 22.58 -15.30
C LEU A 198 0.50 23.94 -14.63
N ASP A 199 -0.63 24.66 -14.50
CA ASP A 199 -0.67 25.96 -13.82
C ASP A 199 -0.30 25.82 -12.34
N ALA A 200 -0.82 24.80 -11.65
CA ALA A 200 -0.49 24.52 -10.27
C ALA A 200 1.00 24.17 -10.07
N LEU A 201 1.58 23.35 -10.96
CA LEU A 201 3.00 23.06 -10.92
C LEU A 201 3.88 24.32 -11.17
N GLU A 202 3.47 25.19 -12.09
CA GLU A 202 4.17 26.45 -12.36
C GLU A 202 4.06 27.44 -11.18
N GLU A 203 2.88 27.52 -10.55
CA GLU A 203 2.66 28.36 -9.36
C GLU A 203 3.51 27.92 -8.16
N ASP A 204 3.50 26.62 -7.88
CA ASP A 204 4.20 26.08 -6.70
C ASP A 204 5.71 26.04 -6.91
N PHE A 205 6.20 25.62 -8.08
CA PHE A 205 7.61 25.29 -8.30
C PHE A 205 8.30 26.14 -9.38
N GLY A 206 7.58 27.05 -10.02
CA GLY A 206 8.10 27.91 -11.08
C GLY A 206 8.26 27.21 -12.44
N SER A 207 7.92 25.94 -12.53
CA SER A 207 7.95 25.16 -13.76
C SER A 207 7.07 23.93 -13.67
N TRP A 208 6.27 23.65 -14.70
CA TRP A 208 5.56 22.36 -14.79
C TRP A 208 6.51 21.16 -15.00
N ARG A 209 7.79 21.40 -15.37
CA ARG A 209 8.82 20.37 -15.54
C ARG A 209 9.52 20.02 -14.22
N THR A 210 8.80 20.04 -13.13
CA THR A 210 9.34 19.71 -11.80
C THR A 210 9.41 18.20 -11.60
N PRO A 211 10.58 17.63 -11.22
CA PRO A 211 10.73 16.23 -10.90
C PRO A 211 9.87 15.81 -9.70
N TRP A 212 9.33 14.59 -9.73
CA TRP A 212 8.43 14.10 -8.70
C TRP A 212 9.04 14.12 -7.29
N GLY A 213 10.31 13.81 -7.15
CA GLY A 213 11.02 13.85 -5.87
C GLY A 213 11.20 15.23 -5.26
N GLU A 214 11.02 16.32 -6.03
CA GLU A 214 10.98 17.68 -5.49
C GLU A 214 9.64 17.98 -4.81
N ILE A 215 8.59 17.27 -5.21
CA ILE A 215 7.20 17.44 -4.77
C ILE A 215 6.88 16.50 -3.60
N ASN A 216 7.11 15.21 -3.77
CA ASN A 216 6.68 14.14 -2.88
C ASN A 216 7.73 13.85 -1.82
N ARG A 217 7.48 14.28 -0.59
CA ARG A 217 8.49 14.37 0.46
C ARG A 217 8.08 13.68 1.74
N PHE A 218 9.00 12.94 2.35
CA PHE A 218 8.90 12.51 3.73
C PHE A 218 9.60 13.53 4.63
N GLN A 219 8.88 14.01 5.65
CA GLN A 219 9.45 14.90 6.66
C GLN A 219 8.93 14.48 8.04
N ARG A 220 9.83 14.44 9.00
CA ARG A 220 9.52 14.24 10.40
C ARG A 220 10.27 15.30 11.19
N VAL A 221 9.54 16.24 11.77
CA VAL A 221 10.11 17.45 12.40
C VAL A 221 10.27 17.26 13.90
N ASN A 222 9.28 16.64 14.52
CA ASN A 222 9.25 16.43 15.98
C ASN A 222 8.58 15.09 16.33
N GLY A 223 8.38 14.82 17.62
CA GLY A 223 7.76 13.60 18.14
C GLY A 223 6.23 13.58 18.08
N ASP A 224 5.58 14.66 17.65
CA ASP A 224 4.13 14.78 17.62
C ASP A 224 3.52 13.95 16.47
N ILE A 225 2.27 13.55 16.65
CA ILE A 225 1.50 12.86 15.59
C ILE A 225 1.21 13.84 14.43
N VAL A 226 0.84 15.07 14.75
CA VAL A 226 0.61 16.12 13.75
C VAL A 226 1.89 16.89 13.53
N GLN A 227 2.50 16.69 12.37
CA GLN A 227 3.78 17.30 12.03
C GLN A 227 3.60 18.73 11.51
N PRO A 228 4.43 19.70 11.98
CA PRO A 228 4.45 21.07 11.46
C PRO A 228 5.29 21.14 10.18
N PHE A 229 4.80 20.58 9.09
CA PHE A 229 5.54 20.52 7.82
C PHE A 229 5.99 21.90 7.35
N ASN A 230 7.23 21.97 6.86
CA ASN A 230 7.86 23.21 6.44
C ASN A 230 8.84 22.93 5.30
N ASP A 231 8.70 23.67 4.18
CA ASP A 231 9.54 23.54 3.00
C ASP A 231 11.00 23.95 3.21
N ASP A 232 11.27 24.77 4.23
CA ASP A 232 12.63 25.24 4.58
C ASP A 232 13.43 24.18 5.37
N LEU A 233 12.74 23.16 5.90
CA LEU A 233 13.39 22.10 6.66
C LEU A 233 13.74 20.90 5.77
N SER A 234 14.74 20.16 6.19
CA SER A 234 15.19 18.95 5.49
C SER A 234 14.05 17.92 5.36
N SER A 235 13.98 17.29 4.21
CA SER A 235 13.03 16.22 3.92
C SER A 235 13.60 15.25 2.89
N THR A 236 13.18 13.99 2.93
CA THR A 236 13.61 12.92 2.02
C THR A 236 12.67 12.83 0.82
N SER A 237 13.22 12.76 -0.39
CA SER A 237 12.45 12.50 -1.61
C SER A 237 11.90 11.08 -1.59
N VAL A 238 10.61 10.91 -1.88
CA VAL A 238 9.96 9.59 -1.98
C VAL A 238 9.43 9.40 -3.39
N GLY A 239 9.89 8.36 -4.08
CA GLY A 239 9.50 8.10 -5.47
C GLY A 239 8.10 7.50 -5.57
N PHE A 240 7.75 6.57 -4.70
CA PHE A 240 6.44 5.91 -4.75
C PHE A 240 5.31 6.82 -4.26
N PRO A 241 4.23 6.92 -5.04
CA PRO A 241 3.07 7.74 -4.69
C PRO A 241 2.03 6.96 -3.88
N SER A 242 0.83 7.52 -3.77
CA SER A 242 -0.31 6.88 -3.12
C SER A 242 -0.72 5.57 -3.80
N ALA A 243 -1.20 4.63 -2.99
CA ALA A 243 -1.84 3.38 -3.40
C ALA A 243 -2.94 3.56 -4.47
N ARG A 244 -3.65 4.70 -4.46
CA ARG A 244 -4.71 4.99 -5.44
C ARG A 244 -4.20 5.00 -6.89
N TRP A 245 -2.92 5.21 -7.10
CA TRP A 245 -2.27 5.20 -8.41
C TRP A 245 -1.69 3.83 -8.78
N GLY A 246 -1.94 2.82 -7.97
CA GLY A 246 -1.47 1.47 -8.20
C GLY A 246 -0.06 1.17 -7.67
N SER A 247 0.54 2.09 -6.91
CA SER A 247 1.83 1.84 -6.27
C SER A 247 1.68 0.82 -5.13
N LEU A 248 2.46 -0.25 -5.15
CA LEU A 248 2.46 -1.28 -4.10
C LEU A 248 3.09 -0.73 -2.82
N ALA A 249 4.29 -0.17 -2.90
CA ALA A 249 4.80 0.71 -1.86
C ALA A 249 3.98 2.00 -1.92
N SER A 250 3.25 2.32 -0.86
CA SER A 250 2.28 3.40 -0.86
C SER A 250 2.68 4.52 0.10
N PHE A 251 2.65 5.74 -0.43
CA PHE A 251 2.95 6.96 0.31
C PHE A 251 1.91 8.03 -0.02
N GLY A 252 0.94 8.21 0.87
CA GLY A 252 -0.14 9.17 0.72
C GLY A 252 0.30 10.55 1.18
N ALA A 253 0.72 11.38 0.24
CA ALA A 253 1.13 12.75 0.45
C ALA A 253 0.12 13.76 -0.09
N ARG A 254 0.12 14.94 0.49
CA ARG A 254 -0.66 16.11 0.05
C ARG A 254 0.06 17.39 0.38
N GLN A 255 -0.33 18.47 -0.26
CA GLN A 255 0.04 19.83 0.12
C GLN A 255 -0.65 20.24 1.43
N TYR A 256 0.04 20.98 2.25
CA TYR A 256 -0.46 21.53 3.52
C TYR A 256 -0.50 23.08 3.44
N PRO A 257 -1.28 23.75 4.27
CA PRO A 257 -1.22 25.21 4.33
C PRO A 257 0.21 25.69 4.54
N GLN A 258 0.65 26.64 3.72
CA GLN A 258 2.00 27.24 3.70
C GLN A 258 3.13 26.33 3.16
N THR A 259 2.80 25.16 2.59
CA THR A 259 3.79 24.35 1.87
C THR A 259 3.48 24.30 0.38
N LYS A 260 4.49 24.19 -0.44
CA LYS A 260 4.40 23.88 -1.88
C LYS A 260 4.62 22.40 -2.12
N ARG A 261 5.49 21.79 -1.33
CA ARG A 261 5.74 20.36 -1.36
C ARG A 261 4.60 19.57 -0.73
N TRP A 262 4.45 18.33 -1.18
CA TRP A 262 3.51 17.38 -0.63
C TRP A 262 4.20 16.53 0.41
N TYR A 263 3.64 16.47 1.61
CA TYR A 263 4.17 15.68 2.71
C TYR A 263 3.26 14.50 3.02
N GLY A 264 3.88 13.32 3.15
CA GLY A 264 3.17 12.07 3.41
C GLY A 264 2.82 11.87 4.86
N THR A 265 1.58 11.44 5.11
CA THR A 265 1.03 11.13 6.43
C THR A 265 0.33 9.79 6.50
N SER A 266 0.25 9.07 5.39
CA SER A 266 -0.41 7.77 5.31
C SER A 266 0.29 6.86 4.31
N GLY A 267 0.01 5.57 4.38
CA GLY A 267 0.60 4.55 3.51
C GLY A 267 1.33 3.47 4.30
N ASN A 268 2.33 2.86 3.70
CA ASN A 268 3.14 1.84 4.36
C ASN A 268 4.09 2.50 5.36
N SER A 269 3.82 2.40 6.65
CA SER A 269 4.71 2.89 7.70
C SER A 269 5.75 1.85 8.14
N PHE A 270 5.51 0.60 7.81
CA PHE A 270 6.39 -0.54 8.04
C PHE A 270 6.37 -1.45 6.82
N VAL A 271 7.54 -1.78 6.31
CA VAL A 271 7.72 -2.75 5.21
C VAL A 271 8.63 -3.85 5.71
N ALA A 272 8.20 -5.09 5.55
CA ALA A 272 8.98 -6.26 5.91
C ALA A 272 8.86 -7.35 4.86
N VAL A 273 9.92 -8.11 4.70
CA VAL A 273 9.97 -9.35 3.92
C VAL A 273 10.54 -10.46 4.79
N VAL A 274 9.95 -11.64 4.69
CA VAL A 274 10.34 -12.82 5.45
C VAL A 274 10.52 -13.98 4.50
N GLU A 275 11.61 -14.71 4.66
CA GLU A 275 11.92 -15.93 3.94
C GLU A 275 11.99 -17.09 4.94
N PHE A 276 11.14 -18.07 4.73
CA PHE A 276 11.16 -19.33 5.46
C PHE A 276 12.05 -20.30 4.68
N GLY A 277 13.23 -20.60 5.24
CA GLY A 277 14.14 -21.63 4.74
C GLY A 277 13.80 -23.01 5.28
N GLY A 278 14.79 -23.89 5.34
CA GLY A 278 14.67 -25.17 6.04
C GLY A 278 14.46 -24.97 7.55
N PRO A 279 14.27 -26.06 8.32
CA PRO A 279 14.09 -25.97 9.77
C PRO A 279 15.19 -25.16 10.46
N GLY A 280 14.82 -24.06 11.11
CA GLY A 280 15.75 -23.13 11.76
C GLY A 280 16.37 -22.07 10.84
N GLU A 281 15.94 -21.92 9.61
CA GLU A 281 16.47 -20.97 8.62
C GLU A 281 15.44 -19.88 8.26
N LEU A 282 15.08 -19.05 9.22
CA LEU A 282 14.25 -17.86 8.96
C LEU A 282 15.15 -16.65 8.72
N ARG A 283 14.91 -15.94 7.62
CA ARG A 283 15.53 -14.64 7.33
C ARG A 283 14.45 -13.56 7.17
N ALA A 284 14.69 -12.40 7.72
CA ALA A 284 13.78 -11.28 7.58
C ALA A 284 14.52 -9.95 7.42
N ARG A 285 13.94 -9.06 6.64
CA ARG A 285 14.37 -7.66 6.53
C ARG A 285 13.18 -6.74 6.72
N ALA A 286 13.42 -5.58 7.33
CA ALA A 286 12.38 -4.59 7.56
C ALA A 286 12.91 -3.18 7.54
N VAL A 287 11.99 -2.23 7.28
CA VAL A 287 12.24 -0.80 7.43
C VAL A 287 10.99 -0.12 7.98
N THR A 288 11.19 0.91 8.78
CA THR A 288 10.11 1.77 9.29
C THR A 288 10.22 3.16 8.66
N ALA A 289 9.13 3.75 8.26
CA ALA A 289 9.12 5.12 7.81
C ALA A 289 9.64 6.05 8.92
N GLY A 290 10.72 6.78 8.66
CA GLY A 290 11.40 7.63 9.63
C GLY A 290 12.37 6.85 10.53
N GLY A 291 11.92 6.42 11.70
CA GLY A 291 12.74 5.73 12.70
C GLY A 291 11.91 5.22 13.87
N LEU A 292 12.55 4.55 14.82
CA LEU A 292 11.89 3.85 15.93
C LEU A 292 11.91 4.65 17.26
N ASN A 293 12.28 5.92 17.24
CA ASN A 293 12.29 6.78 18.42
C ASN A 293 11.46 8.05 18.16
N SER A 294 10.71 8.52 19.16
CA SER A 294 9.93 9.76 19.08
C SER A 294 10.70 11.00 19.55
N ASP A 295 11.86 10.82 20.16
CA ASP A 295 12.72 11.91 20.61
C ASP A 295 13.55 12.43 19.41
N PRO A 296 13.39 13.72 19.00
CA PRO A 296 14.14 14.31 17.89
C PRO A 296 15.66 14.31 18.09
N ASP A 297 16.13 14.32 19.32
CA ASP A 297 17.56 14.28 19.66
C ASP A 297 18.15 12.86 19.57
N SER A 298 17.33 11.87 19.41
CA SER A 298 17.77 10.48 19.24
C SER A 298 18.34 10.24 17.83
N PRO A 299 19.50 9.55 17.70
CA PRO A 299 19.98 9.11 16.39
C PRO A 299 19.02 8.16 15.66
N HIS A 300 18.04 7.59 16.36
CA HIS A 300 17.02 6.70 15.82
C HIS A 300 15.67 7.40 15.55
N PHE A 301 15.65 8.72 15.57
CA PHE A 301 14.47 9.49 15.26
C PHE A 301 14.08 9.40 13.79
N ASN A 302 15.07 9.51 12.88
CA ASN A 302 14.83 9.57 11.44
C ASN A 302 15.86 8.79 10.59
N ASP A 303 16.56 7.85 11.21
CA ASP A 303 17.67 7.11 10.60
C ASP A 303 17.22 6.08 9.53
N GLN A 304 15.94 5.83 9.40
CA GLN A 304 15.38 4.92 8.41
C GLN A 304 14.67 5.63 7.25
N ALA A 305 14.57 6.95 7.25
CA ALA A 305 13.81 7.69 6.24
C ALA A 305 14.35 7.47 4.81
N GLU A 306 15.68 7.54 4.61
CA GLU A 306 16.30 7.27 3.33
C GLU A 306 16.17 5.81 2.91
N ARG A 307 16.38 4.89 3.85
CA ARG A 307 16.18 3.45 3.62
C ARG A 307 14.76 3.12 3.19
N TYR A 308 13.78 3.74 3.84
CA TYR A 308 12.37 3.60 3.49
C TYR A 308 12.09 4.11 2.07
N ALA A 309 12.62 5.28 1.72
CA ALA A 309 12.40 5.88 0.40
C ALA A 309 13.06 5.09 -0.74
N THR A 310 14.14 4.37 -0.46
CA THR A 310 14.94 3.63 -1.45
C THR A 310 14.70 2.12 -1.43
N GLY A 311 13.94 1.60 -0.45
CA GLY A 311 13.75 0.15 -0.31
C GLY A 311 14.97 -0.59 0.26
N ASP A 312 15.90 0.12 0.92
CA ASP A 312 17.06 -0.48 1.59
C ASP A 312 16.65 -1.03 2.97
N LEU A 313 16.06 -2.22 2.99
CA LEU A 313 15.62 -2.87 4.22
C LEU A 313 16.80 -3.41 5.01
N ARG A 314 16.78 -3.19 6.34
CA ARG A 314 17.78 -3.73 7.27
C ARG A 314 17.41 -5.14 7.72
N ASP A 315 18.40 -5.96 8.05
CA ASP A 315 18.20 -7.29 8.64
C ASP A 315 17.46 -7.20 9.97
N VAL A 316 16.48 -8.07 10.15
CA VAL A 316 15.82 -8.35 11.44
C VAL A 316 16.57 -9.48 12.13
N ARG A 317 17.14 -9.21 13.29
CA ARG A 317 17.86 -10.21 14.08
C ARG A 317 16.84 -11.05 14.84
N PHE A 318 16.63 -12.28 14.41
CA PHE A 318 15.65 -13.20 14.98
C PHE A 318 16.28 -14.20 15.94
N TYR A 319 17.38 -14.81 15.54
CA TYR A 319 18.04 -15.83 16.36
C TYR A 319 18.84 -15.22 17.51
N ARG A 320 18.87 -15.94 18.64
CA ARG A 320 19.55 -15.47 19.85
C ARG A 320 21.02 -15.14 19.61
N GLU A 321 21.71 -15.93 18.82
CA GLU A 321 23.12 -15.74 18.48
C GLU A 321 23.32 -14.43 17.72
N ASP A 322 22.44 -14.11 16.75
CA ASP A 322 22.49 -12.86 16.01
C ASP A 322 22.22 -11.66 16.91
N VAL A 323 21.26 -11.77 17.82
CA VAL A 323 20.96 -10.72 18.80
C VAL A 323 22.14 -10.50 19.73
N GLU A 324 22.72 -11.57 20.26
CA GLU A 324 23.89 -11.49 21.15
C GLU A 324 25.12 -10.88 20.45
N ALA A 325 25.36 -11.25 19.19
CA ALA A 325 26.49 -10.73 18.41
C ALA A 325 26.35 -9.25 18.03
N ASN A 326 25.13 -8.74 17.94
CA ASN A 326 24.83 -7.39 17.47
C ASN A 326 24.27 -6.47 18.57
N LYS A 327 24.16 -6.94 19.80
CA LYS A 327 23.67 -6.10 20.90
C LYS A 327 24.62 -4.95 21.22
N VAL A 328 24.07 -3.75 21.31
CA VAL A 328 24.81 -2.54 21.69
C VAL A 328 24.66 -2.28 23.20
N ARG A 329 23.52 -2.66 23.77
CA ARG A 329 23.18 -2.36 25.17
C ARG A 329 22.17 -3.36 25.70
N VAL A 330 22.29 -3.66 26.99
CA VAL A 330 21.31 -4.43 27.77
C VAL A 330 20.80 -3.55 28.90
N TYR A 331 19.50 -3.50 29.12
CA TYR A 331 18.88 -2.76 30.21
C TYR A 331 17.59 -3.43 30.67
N SER A 332 17.18 -3.18 31.87
CA SER A 332 15.86 -3.59 32.38
C SER A 332 14.89 -2.43 32.25
N PRO A 333 13.72 -2.62 31.61
CA PRO A 333 12.68 -1.59 31.53
C PRO A 333 12.29 -1.11 32.96
N GLY A 334 12.17 0.21 33.15
CA GLY A 334 11.82 0.80 34.45
C GLY A 334 12.99 1.00 35.43
N ALA A 335 14.18 0.51 35.13
CA ALA A 335 15.37 0.89 35.90
C ALA A 335 15.73 2.34 35.58
N SER A 336 15.98 3.18 36.58
CA SER A 336 16.50 4.54 36.38
C SER A 336 17.77 4.51 35.53
N ARG A 337 17.85 5.40 34.55
CA ARG A 337 19.04 5.58 33.70
C ARG A 337 20.23 6.11 34.50
#